data_33c10872fc46f687a46185fd17e4c4c8
#
_entry.id   33c10872fc46f687a46185fd17e4c4c8
#
_cell.length_a   1.000
_cell.length_b   1.000
_cell.length_c   1.000
_cell.angle_alpha   90.00
_cell.angle_beta   90.00
_cell.angle_gamma   90.00
#
_symmetry.space_group_name_H-M   'P 1'
#
loop_
_entity.id
_entity.type
_entity.pdbx_description
1 polymer ?
#
loop_
_entity_poly.entity_id
_entity_poly.type
_entity_poly.pdbx_seq_one_letter_code
_entity_poly.pdbx_strand_id
1 'polypeptide(L)'
;MSSPSDTDTSHTDASSVESTALDIHLPTTEDAADIADGLVTLRRALHENAEVGLDLPITQKLVLDAIEGLDIEVTKGNGLSSLVVVLRGGQRTEDSTGVVPAVLLRGDMDGLPVPEATGFDFAATSGRMHACGHDLHTTGLVGALKLLHRDRDSLPGDVVFMFQPGEEGYDGAGKMIDEGVLDAAGPRVKAAFGIHVSADQDLGVAYCRRGSYMAAFSKMSITVRGKGTHASRPATGRDPIQVGAMLVGQLQEYVTRRFDIFDPLVITVGQFNGGTAPNVIPDFAHLVVSVRTFSDEVTTRAEAELPQLVTELVAAHGLEAEVDYERVLPPTINNDDEADFFLETFADLFGADRAVVRPNPIPGSEDFSRVLEQVPGAYGHFGVALPNLPVEEREANHSPRARHSDEGLADQALFLAHLAGRKLARLAQE
;
A
#
# COMPACT_ATOMS: atom_id res chain seq x y z
N MET A 1 19.27 4.35 -80.49
CA MET A 1 19.02 2.93 -80.75
C MET A 1 19.11 2.18 -79.45
N SER A 2 18.14 1.32 -79.23
CA SER A 2 18.03 0.32 -78.14
C SER A 2 17.21 0.74 -76.94
N SER A 3 15.99 0.25 -76.99
CA SER A 3 14.90 0.34 -76.02
C SER A 3 15.09 -0.56 -74.79
N PRO A 4 14.18 -0.46 -73.85
CA PRO A 4 14.38 -0.83 -72.44
C PRO A 4 13.87 -2.26 -72.13
N SER A 5 14.34 -2.81 -71.04
CA SER A 5 13.85 -4.05 -70.47
C SER A 5 12.93 -3.79 -69.28
N ASP A 6 11.76 -4.32 -69.37
CA ASP A 6 10.74 -4.44 -68.32
C ASP A 6 11.32 -5.19 -67.11
N THR A 7 11.08 -4.64 -65.91
CA THR A 7 11.20 -5.39 -64.68
C THR A 7 9.85 -5.37 -63.97
N ASP A 8 9.27 -6.52 -63.94
CA ASP A 8 8.07 -6.93 -63.21
C ASP A 8 8.21 -6.63 -61.71
N THR A 9 7.35 -5.77 -61.20
CA THR A 9 7.21 -5.52 -59.77
C THR A 9 6.03 -6.29 -59.25
N SER A 10 6.29 -7.47 -58.67
CA SER A 10 5.33 -8.23 -57.91
C SER A 10 4.94 -7.43 -56.64
N HIS A 11 3.72 -6.93 -56.61
CA HIS A 11 3.08 -6.45 -55.39
C HIS A 11 2.85 -7.62 -54.44
N THR A 12 3.62 -7.67 -53.36
CA THR A 12 3.27 -8.48 -52.18
C THR A 12 2.17 -7.77 -51.42
N ASP A 13 1.01 -8.35 -51.45
CA ASP A 13 -0.12 -8.00 -50.63
C ASP A 13 0.31 -8.12 -49.13
N ALA A 14 0.48 -6.99 -48.48
CA ALA A 14 0.57 -6.94 -47.03
C ALA A 14 -0.85 -7.12 -46.50
N SER A 15 -1.19 -8.35 -46.15
CA SER A 15 -2.41 -8.63 -45.38
C SER A 15 -2.35 -7.84 -44.06
N SER A 16 -3.13 -6.78 -43.98
CA SER A 16 -3.45 -6.12 -42.74
C SER A 16 -4.10 -7.15 -41.79
N VAL A 17 -3.36 -7.59 -40.78
CA VAL A 17 -3.95 -8.27 -39.63
C VAL A 17 -4.81 -7.21 -38.94
N GLU A 18 -6.11 -7.20 -39.23
CA GLU A 18 -7.06 -6.50 -38.39
C GLU A 18 -6.95 -7.09 -36.99
N SER A 19 -6.35 -6.35 -36.07
CA SER A 19 -6.46 -6.60 -34.65
C SER A 19 -7.93 -6.47 -34.28
N THR A 20 -8.63 -7.60 -34.19
CA THR A 20 -9.98 -7.63 -33.60
C THR A 20 -9.83 -7.23 -32.15
N ALA A 21 -10.12 -5.97 -31.84
CA ALA A 21 -10.22 -5.51 -30.45
C ALA A 21 -11.21 -6.44 -29.73
N LEU A 22 -10.77 -7.00 -28.59
CA LEU A 22 -11.64 -7.80 -27.72
C LEU A 22 -12.80 -6.91 -27.28
N ASP A 23 -14.03 -7.34 -27.57
CA ASP A 23 -15.25 -6.64 -27.16
C ASP A 23 -15.51 -6.94 -25.67
N ILE A 24 -14.94 -6.10 -24.80
CA ILE A 24 -15.09 -6.22 -23.35
C ILE A 24 -16.21 -5.29 -22.91
N HIS A 25 -17.20 -5.86 -22.24
CA HIS A 25 -18.19 -5.07 -21.53
C HIS A 25 -17.65 -4.72 -20.13
N LEU A 26 -17.59 -3.44 -19.80
CA LEU A 26 -17.17 -2.95 -18.49
C LEU A 26 -18.33 -2.19 -17.84
N PRO A 27 -18.42 -2.23 -16.50
CA PRO A 27 -19.50 -1.57 -15.78
C PRO A 27 -19.50 -0.05 -16.01
N THR A 28 -20.69 0.53 -15.99
CA THR A 28 -20.92 1.97 -16.18
C THR A 28 -21.08 2.69 -14.85
N THR A 29 -21.13 4.01 -14.88
CA THR A 29 -21.47 4.84 -13.71
C THR A 29 -22.90 4.56 -13.21
N GLU A 30 -23.84 4.18 -14.07
CA GLU A 30 -25.20 3.77 -13.68
C GLU A 30 -25.16 2.45 -12.90
N ASP A 31 -24.38 1.46 -13.37
CA ASP A 31 -24.18 0.20 -12.66
C ASP A 31 -23.56 0.38 -11.27
N ALA A 32 -22.62 1.31 -11.15
CA ALA A 32 -22.01 1.66 -9.85
C ALA A 32 -23.00 2.38 -8.92
N ALA A 33 -23.86 3.24 -9.46
CA ALA A 33 -24.92 3.91 -8.70
C ALA A 33 -25.97 2.92 -8.18
N ASP A 34 -26.32 1.87 -8.95
CA ASP A 34 -27.26 0.83 -8.54
C ASP A 34 -26.86 0.07 -7.27
N ILE A 35 -25.55 -0.04 -7.00
CA ILE A 35 -25.03 -0.75 -5.83
C ILE A 35 -24.62 0.19 -4.67
N ALA A 36 -24.64 1.51 -4.87
CA ALA A 36 -24.10 2.50 -3.94
C ALA A 36 -24.68 2.41 -2.53
N ASP A 37 -26.02 2.33 -2.39
CA ASP A 37 -26.68 2.23 -1.08
C ASP A 37 -26.27 0.98 -0.30
N GLY A 38 -26.08 -0.13 -1.01
CA GLY A 38 -25.58 -1.38 -0.43
C GLY A 38 -24.13 -1.26 0.05
N LEU A 39 -23.29 -0.54 -0.70
CA LEU A 39 -21.91 -0.26 -0.31
C LEU A 39 -21.85 0.63 0.92
N VAL A 40 -22.66 1.69 0.98
CA VAL A 40 -22.74 2.56 2.17
C VAL A 40 -23.16 1.78 3.42
N THR A 41 -24.14 0.88 3.27
CA THR A 41 -24.60 0.02 4.37
C THR A 41 -23.47 -0.90 4.86
N LEU A 42 -22.74 -1.55 3.96
CA LEU A 42 -21.60 -2.41 4.30
C LEU A 42 -20.48 -1.61 4.97
N ARG A 43 -20.10 -0.48 4.39
CA ARG A 43 -19.05 0.41 4.92
C ARG A 43 -19.34 0.81 6.37
N ARG A 44 -20.55 1.24 6.65
CA ARG A 44 -20.93 1.67 8.00
C ARG A 44 -20.94 0.52 8.98
N ALA A 45 -21.37 -0.68 8.55
CA ALA A 45 -21.31 -1.87 9.40
C ALA A 45 -19.87 -2.29 9.71
N LEU A 46 -18.93 -2.18 8.75
CA LEU A 46 -17.50 -2.40 8.99
C LEU A 46 -16.94 -1.36 9.95
N HIS A 47 -17.28 -0.08 9.76
CA HIS A 47 -16.82 1.03 10.58
C HIS A 47 -17.22 0.87 12.06
N GLU A 48 -18.49 0.57 12.33
CA GLU A 48 -18.99 0.32 13.70
C GLU A 48 -18.27 -0.84 14.39
N ASN A 49 -17.84 -1.84 13.62
CA ASN A 49 -17.25 -3.08 14.13
C ASN A 49 -15.75 -3.17 13.87
N ALA A 50 -15.03 -2.04 13.85
CA ALA A 50 -13.59 -2.00 13.59
C ALA A 50 -12.82 -2.99 14.50
N GLU A 51 -12.04 -3.86 13.86
CA GLU A 51 -11.17 -4.85 14.48
C GLU A 51 -9.71 -4.53 14.15
N VAL A 52 -8.73 -5.03 14.91
CA VAL A 52 -7.31 -4.66 14.80
C VAL A 52 -6.46 -5.90 14.59
N GLY A 53 -5.51 -5.83 13.66
CA GLY A 53 -4.50 -6.84 13.43
C GLY A 53 -4.95 -7.94 12.46
N LEU A 54 -4.58 -9.18 12.73
CA LEU A 54 -4.75 -10.30 11.79
C LEU A 54 -6.05 -11.09 11.99
N ASP A 55 -6.62 -11.05 13.21
CA ASP A 55 -7.85 -11.79 13.56
C ASP A 55 -9.04 -10.84 13.59
N LEU A 56 -9.83 -10.84 12.51
CA LEU A 56 -10.93 -9.93 12.21
C LEU A 56 -12.22 -10.72 11.89
N PRO A 57 -12.75 -11.54 12.81
CA PRO A 57 -13.84 -12.46 12.49
C PRO A 57 -15.15 -11.76 12.12
N ILE A 58 -15.45 -10.58 12.69
CA ILE A 58 -16.66 -9.82 12.35
C ILE A 58 -16.50 -9.23 10.94
N THR A 59 -15.38 -8.59 10.66
CA THR A 59 -15.05 -8.02 9.35
C THR A 59 -15.08 -9.09 8.25
N GLN A 60 -14.41 -10.24 8.49
CA GLN A 60 -14.43 -11.36 7.54
C GLN A 60 -15.86 -11.83 7.27
N LYS A 61 -16.68 -11.94 8.31
CA LYS A 61 -18.08 -12.35 8.15
C LYS A 61 -18.89 -11.34 7.35
N LEU A 62 -18.76 -10.04 7.60
CA LEU A 62 -19.47 -8.99 6.86
C LEU A 62 -19.10 -9.01 5.37
N VAL A 63 -17.83 -9.23 5.03
CA VAL A 63 -17.39 -9.38 3.64
C VAL A 63 -18.02 -10.64 3.02
N LEU A 64 -17.97 -11.80 3.70
CA LEU A 64 -18.57 -13.05 3.20
C LEU A 64 -20.08 -12.92 2.97
N ASP A 65 -20.81 -12.30 3.93
CA ASP A 65 -22.24 -12.07 3.79
C ASP A 65 -22.53 -11.14 2.58
N ALA A 66 -21.67 -10.14 2.34
CA ALA A 66 -21.84 -9.19 1.24
C ALA A 66 -21.64 -9.80 -0.16
N ILE A 67 -20.87 -10.89 -0.26
CA ILE A 67 -20.59 -11.61 -1.52
C ILE A 67 -21.32 -12.94 -1.63
N GLU A 68 -22.19 -13.24 -0.67
CA GLU A 68 -22.99 -14.49 -0.68
C GLU A 68 -23.82 -14.62 -1.96
N GLY A 69 -23.86 -15.82 -2.52
CA GLY A 69 -24.63 -16.13 -3.74
C GLY A 69 -23.96 -15.74 -5.05
N LEU A 70 -22.77 -15.11 -5.03
CA LEU A 70 -21.97 -14.92 -6.23
C LEU A 70 -21.27 -16.23 -6.62
N ASP A 71 -21.20 -16.51 -7.92
CA ASP A 71 -20.45 -17.65 -8.46
C ASP A 71 -18.96 -17.30 -8.57
N ILE A 72 -18.21 -17.50 -7.49
CA ILE A 72 -16.81 -17.14 -7.28
C ILE A 72 -16.10 -18.20 -6.43
N GLU A 73 -14.78 -18.25 -6.52
CA GLU A 73 -13.98 -19.11 -5.67
C GLU A 73 -13.50 -18.31 -4.44
N VAL A 74 -13.74 -18.80 -3.23
CA VAL A 74 -13.36 -18.13 -1.97
C VAL A 74 -12.43 -19.01 -1.16
N THR A 75 -11.23 -18.50 -0.84
CA THR A 75 -10.27 -19.15 0.05
C THR A 75 -10.08 -18.28 1.29
N LYS A 76 -10.20 -18.88 2.48
CA LYS A 76 -9.91 -18.20 3.76
C LYS A 76 -8.45 -18.44 4.16
N GLY A 77 -7.86 -17.46 4.80
CA GLY A 77 -6.51 -17.57 5.35
C GLY A 77 -6.38 -18.62 6.44
N ASN A 78 -5.17 -19.09 6.63
CA ASN A 78 -4.81 -20.07 7.64
C ASN A 78 -4.22 -19.38 8.88
N GLY A 79 -5.07 -19.12 9.89
CA GLY A 79 -4.66 -18.43 11.12
C GLY A 79 -4.71 -16.91 11.04
N LEU A 80 -5.28 -16.36 9.96
CA LEU A 80 -5.63 -14.95 9.82
C LEU A 80 -6.97 -14.80 9.11
N SER A 81 -7.64 -13.67 9.28
CA SER A 81 -8.98 -13.42 8.72
C SER A 81 -8.94 -12.93 7.27
N SER A 82 -7.91 -13.29 6.50
CA SER A 82 -7.83 -12.94 5.09
C SER A 82 -8.86 -13.69 4.25
N LEU A 83 -9.25 -13.08 3.12
CA LEU A 83 -10.02 -13.73 2.07
C LEU A 83 -9.33 -13.51 0.72
N VAL A 84 -9.17 -14.59 -0.02
CA VAL A 84 -8.76 -14.55 -1.43
C VAL A 84 -9.95 -14.99 -2.25
N VAL A 85 -10.45 -14.09 -3.12
CA VAL A 85 -11.57 -14.38 -4.00
C VAL A 85 -11.10 -14.38 -5.44
N VAL A 86 -11.41 -15.43 -6.19
CA VAL A 86 -11.08 -15.50 -7.61
C VAL A 86 -12.38 -15.45 -8.42
N LEU A 87 -12.48 -14.44 -9.26
CA LEU A 87 -13.51 -14.32 -10.29
C LEU A 87 -12.95 -14.82 -11.62
N ARG A 88 -13.54 -15.91 -12.14
CA ARG A 88 -13.16 -16.46 -13.43
C ARG A 88 -13.85 -15.70 -14.56
N GLY A 89 -13.07 -15.21 -15.53
CA GLY A 89 -13.60 -14.59 -16.73
C GLY A 89 -14.28 -15.59 -17.66
N GLY A 90 -15.28 -15.16 -18.42
CA GLY A 90 -16.01 -16.02 -19.36
C GLY A 90 -15.26 -16.27 -20.68
N GLN A 91 -14.49 -15.29 -21.17
CA GLN A 91 -13.76 -15.41 -22.45
C GLN A 91 -12.37 -16.00 -22.32
N ARG A 92 -11.78 -16.08 -21.15
CA ARG A 92 -10.47 -16.66 -20.80
C ARG A 92 -9.53 -16.89 -21.97
N THR A 93 -9.01 -15.81 -22.54
CA THR A 93 -8.11 -15.82 -23.69
C THR A 93 -6.68 -16.02 -23.19
N GLU A 94 -5.95 -16.98 -23.77
CA GLU A 94 -4.53 -17.18 -23.48
C GLU A 94 -3.71 -16.03 -24.11
N ASP A 95 -2.71 -15.54 -23.37
CA ASP A 95 -1.70 -14.60 -23.88
C ASP A 95 -0.73 -15.29 -24.85
N SER A 96 0.25 -14.56 -25.40
CA SER A 96 1.26 -15.10 -26.29
C SER A 96 2.13 -16.21 -25.68
N THR A 97 2.08 -16.40 -24.37
CA THR A 97 2.77 -17.48 -23.64
C THR A 97 1.90 -18.72 -23.40
N GLY A 98 0.64 -18.71 -23.82
CA GLY A 98 -0.34 -19.79 -23.60
C GLY A 98 -0.91 -19.81 -22.20
N VAL A 99 -0.94 -18.66 -21.51
CA VAL A 99 -1.42 -18.52 -20.14
C VAL A 99 -2.63 -17.57 -20.13
N VAL A 100 -3.71 -17.97 -19.45
CA VAL A 100 -4.83 -17.05 -19.17
C VAL A 100 -4.37 -16.02 -18.13
N PRO A 101 -4.36 -14.71 -18.46
CA PRO A 101 -3.85 -13.70 -17.55
C PRO A 101 -4.76 -13.51 -16.34
N ALA A 102 -4.16 -13.13 -15.22
CA ALA A 102 -4.86 -12.73 -14.02
C ALA A 102 -4.34 -11.39 -13.50
N VAL A 103 -5.24 -10.58 -12.91
CA VAL A 103 -4.93 -9.29 -12.27
C VAL A 103 -5.38 -9.33 -10.82
N LEU A 104 -4.58 -8.74 -9.92
CA LEU A 104 -4.90 -8.65 -8.49
C LEU A 104 -5.39 -7.25 -8.14
N LEU A 105 -6.50 -7.20 -7.38
CA LEU A 105 -6.99 -6.01 -6.69
C LEU A 105 -6.92 -6.22 -5.17
N ARG A 106 -6.47 -5.21 -4.41
CA ARG A 106 -6.31 -5.29 -2.96
C ARG A 106 -7.18 -4.29 -2.22
N GLY A 107 -7.76 -4.73 -1.10
CA GLY A 107 -8.32 -3.89 -0.05
C GLY A 107 -7.98 -4.47 1.31
N ASP A 108 -7.39 -3.65 2.17
CA ASP A 108 -7.12 -4.01 3.56
C ASP A 108 -8.37 -3.87 4.43
N MET A 109 -8.36 -4.51 5.61
CA MET A 109 -9.57 -4.71 6.40
C MET A 109 -9.44 -4.31 7.87
N ASP A 110 -8.23 -4.11 8.38
CA ASP A 110 -8.01 -3.82 9.79
C ASP A 110 -8.20 -2.35 10.13
N GLY A 111 -8.44 -2.09 11.40
CA GLY A 111 -8.53 -0.76 11.99
C GLY A 111 -7.40 -0.52 12.98
N LEU A 112 -7.46 0.62 13.65
CA LEU A 112 -6.48 1.09 14.63
C LEU A 112 -7.04 1.08 16.05
N PRO A 113 -6.18 0.88 17.07
CA PRO A 113 -6.58 0.99 18.48
C PRO A 113 -6.71 2.46 18.93
N VAL A 114 -7.57 3.21 18.24
CA VAL A 114 -7.81 4.63 18.42
C VAL A 114 -9.27 4.83 18.86
N PRO A 115 -9.55 5.47 20.02
CA PRO A 115 -10.92 5.84 20.39
C PRO A 115 -11.47 6.88 19.42
N GLU A 116 -12.58 6.57 18.78
CA GLU A 116 -13.20 7.43 17.78
C GLU A 116 -13.84 8.67 18.38
N ALA A 117 -13.68 9.82 17.69
CA ALA A 117 -14.24 11.10 18.05
C ALA A 117 -14.79 11.87 16.83
N THR A 118 -15.25 11.17 15.79
CA THR A 118 -15.78 11.74 14.54
C THR A 118 -17.14 12.39 14.69
N GLY A 119 -17.96 11.89 15.64
CA GLY A 119 -19.36 12.31 15.84
C GLY A 119 -20.33 11.68 14.83
N PHE A 120 -19.94 10.66 14.07
CA PHE A 120 -20.84 9.90 13.21
C PHE A 120 -21.87 9.11 14.04
N ASP A 121 -23.06 8.90 13.51
CA ASP A 121 -24.11 8.07 14.12
C ASP A 121 -23.77 6.57 14.08
N PHE A 122 -22.81 6.17 13.21
CA PHE A 122 -22.23 4.84 13.09
C PHE A 122 -20.80 4.77 13.64
N ALA A 123 -20.41 5.68 14.53
CA ALA A 123 -19.08 5.67 15.14
C ALA A 123 -18.82 4.40 15.95
N ALA A 124 -17.61 3.86 15.84
CA ALA A 124 -17.18 2.70 16.62
C ALA A 124 -17.07 3.04 18.11
N THR A 125 -17.63 2.19 18.98
CA THR A 125 -17.63 2.39 20.44
C THR A 125 -16.68 1.46 21.19
N SER A 126 -15.97 0.60 20.46
CA SER A 126 -15.08 -0.44 21.00
C SER A 126 -13.71 0.08 21.46
N GLY A 127 -13.40 1.37 21.29
CA GLY A 127 -12.05 1.93 21.45
C GLY A 127 -11.11 1.62 20.27
N ARG A 128 -11.67 1.17 19.16
CA ARG A 128 -11.02 0.92 17.89
C ARG A 128 -11.73 1.72 16.80
N MET A 129 -11.05 2.05 15.71
CA MET A 129 -11.60 2.89 14.65
C MET A 129 -10.95 2.54 13.31
N HIS A 130 -11.70 2.59 12.22
CA HIS A 130 -11.14 2.66 10.86
C HIS A 130 -10.61 4.07 10.57
N ALA A 131 -9.62 4.51 11.38
CA ALA A 131 -9.04 5.85 11.26
C ALA A 131 -8.16 6.02 9.99
N CYS A 132 -7.79 4.92 9.35
CA CYS A 132 -7.08 4.91 8.06
C CYS A 132 -8.02 4.74 6.85
N GLY A 133 -9.30 4.39 7.08
CA GLY A 133 -10.30 4.26 6.02
C GLY A 133 -10.36 2.90 5.33
N HIS A 134 -9.82 1.83 5.97
CA HIS A 134 -9.80 0.48 5.40
C HIS A 134 -11.21 -0.11 5.23
N ASP A 135 -12.20 0.38 5.94
CA ASP A 135 -13.62 0.10 5.71
C ASP A 135 -14.10 0.52 4.31
N LEU A 136 -13.56 1.65 3.77
CA LEU A 136 -13.81 2.06 2.39
C LEU A 136 -13.04 1.18 1.39
N HIS A 137 -11.79 0.81 1.70
CA HIS A 137 -11.00 -0.07 0.82
C HIS A 137 -11.66 -1.44 0.67
N THR A 138 -12.04 -2.06 1.79
CA THR A 138 -12.79 -3.33 1.81
C THR A 138 -14.09 -3.22 1.03
N THR A 139 -14.87 -2.16 1.28
CA THR A 139 -16.16 -1.95 0.62
C THR A 139 -16.03 -1.67 -0.87
N GLY A 140 -15.07 -0.83 -1.26
CA GLY A 140 -14.76 -0.55 -2.67
C GLY A 140 -14.35 -1.81 -3.43
N LEU A 141 -13.58 -2.69 -2.78
CA LEU A 141 -13.18 -3.98 -3.35
C LEU A 141 -14.38 -4.94 -3.51
N VAL A 142 -15.30 -5.00 -2.54
CA VAL A 142 -16.57 -5.74 -2.67
C VAL A 142 -17.41 -5.18 -3.81
N GLY A 143 -17.46 -3.85 -3.95
CA GLY A 143 -18.16 -3.19 -5.06
C GLY A 143 -17.57 -3.57 -6.42
N ALA A 144 -16.26 -3.51 -6.58
CA ALA A 144 -15.56 -3.91 -7.79
C ALA A 144 -15.84 -5.38 -8.16
N LEU A 145 -15.82 -6.28 -7.16
CA LEU A 145 -16.16 -7.68 -7.36
C LEU A 145 -17.60 -7.84 -7.89
N LYS A 146 -18.59 -7.16 -7.30
CA LYS A 146 -19.99 -7.22 -7.74
C LYS A 146 -20.16 -6.70 -9.16
N LEU A 147 -19.52 -5.59 -9.50
CA LEU A 147 -19.57 -4.99 -10.83
C LEU A 147 -18.95 -5.92 -11.87
N LEU A 148 -17.76 -6.43 -11.65
CA LEU A 148 -17.08 -7.35 -12.57
C LEU A 148 -17.79 -8.71 -12.67
N HIS A 149 -18.42 -9.19 -11.59
CA HIS A 149 -19.18 -10.42 -11.63
C HIS A 149 -20.39 -10.33 -12.57
N ARG A 150 -21.05 -9.15 -12.68
CA ARG A 150 -22.16 -8.93 -13.64
C ARG A 150 -21.71 -9.07 -15.09
N ASP A 151 -20.49 -8.59 -15.39
CA ASP A 151 -19.94 -8.51 -16.74
C ASP A 151 -18.89 -9.59 -17.03
N ARG A 152 -18.72 -10.58 -16.11
CA ARG A 152 -17.66 -11.58 -16.16
C ARG A 152 -17.58 -12.36 -17.46
N ASP A 153 -18.72 -12.56 -18.13
CA ASP A 153 -18.79 -13.34 -19.39
C ASP A 153 -17.97 -12.70 -20.51
N SER A 154 -17.66 -11.40 -20.42
CA SER A 154 -16.83 -10.67 -21.37
C SER A 154 -15.37 -10.56 -20.97
N LEU A 155 -15.00 -10.92 -19.72
CA LEU A 155 -13.62 -10.79 -19.24
C LEU A 155 -12.69 -11.82 -19.88
N PRO A 156 -11.55 -11.40 -20.46
CA PRO A 156 -10.62 -12.29 -21.14
C PRO A 156 -9.65 -13.02 -20.20
N GLY A 157 -9.73 -12.78 -18.88
CA GLY A 157 -8.88 -13.37 -17.87
C GLY A 157 -9.52 -13.35 -16.50
N ASP A 158 -8.76 -13.71 -15.47
CA ASP A 158 -9.25 -13.88 -14.12
C ASP A 158 -8.90 -12.67 -13.24
N VAL A 159 -9.72 -12.38 -12.22
CA VAL A 159 -9.44 -11.33 -11.23
C VAL A 159 -9.30 -11.95 -9.84
N VAL A 160 -8.18 -11.66 -9.18
CA VAL A 160 -7.91 -12.04 -7.80
C VAL A 160 -8.20 -10.85 -6.90
N PHE A 161 -9.11 -11.01 -5.95
CA PHE A 161 -9.43 -10.00 -4.93
C PHE A 161 -8.76 -10.39 -3.63
N MET A 162 -7.86 -9.56 -3.16
CA MET A 162 -7.07 -9.73 -1.94
C MET A 162 -7.70 -8.89 -0.82
N PHE A 163 -8.52 -9.51 0.04
CA PHE A 163 -9.04 -8.89 1.26
C PHE A 163 -8.07 -9.16 2.39
N GLN A 164 -7.30 -8.14 2.75
CA GLN A 164 -6.12 -8.28 3.59
C GLN A 164 -6.34 -7.77 5.01
N PRO A 165 -6.15 -8.58 6.07
CA PRO A 165 -6.04 -8.11 7.44
C PRO A 165 -4.60 -7.65 7.76
N GLY A 166 -4.44 -6.77 8.76
CA GLY A 166 -3.16 -6.53 9.39
C GLY A 166 -2.16 -5.69 8.57
N GLU A 167 -2.63 -4.69 7.85
CA GLU A 167 -1.74 -3.69 7.24
C GLU A 167 -1.01 -2.87 8.31
N GLU A 168 -1.70 -2.47 9.37
CA GLU A 168 -1.21 -1.60 10.43
C GLU A 168 -0.16 -2.28 11.34
N GLY A 169 0.99 -2.63 10.72
CA GLY A 169 2.17 -3.14 11.43
C GLY A 169 2.20 -4.65 11.68
N TYR A 170 1.35 -5.44 11.05
CA TYR A 170 1.31 -6.91 11.19
C TYR A 170 1.81 -7.66 9.95
N ASP A 171 2.19 -6.94 8.87
CA ASP A 171 2.66 -7.50 7.59
C ASP A 171 1.67 -8.52 7.00
N GLY A 172 0.41 -8.12 6.92
CA GLY A 172 -0.65 -8.96 6.41
C GLY A 172 -0.46 -9.34 4.94
N ALA A 173 0.07 -8.41 4.13
CA ALA A 173 0.39 -8.69 2.73
C ALA A 173 1.47 -9.77 2.59
N GLY A 174 2.57 -9.69 3.36
CA GLY A 174 3.61 -10.72 3.37
C GLY A 174 3.06 -12.09 3.73
N LYS A 175 2.20 -12.17 4.75
CA LYS A 175 1.55 -13.43 5.15
C LYS A 175 0.64 -14.01 4.06
N MET A 176 -0.16 -13.17 3.39
CA MET A 176 -1.00 -13.63 2.28
C MET A 176 -0.18 -14.05 1.05
N ILE A 177 0.98 -13.45 0.82
CA ILE A 177 1.93 -13.89 -0.21
C ILE A 177 2.48 -15.27 0.12
N ASP A 178 2.88 -15.50 1.39
CA ASP A 178 3.35 -16.82 1.86
C ASP A 178 2.26 -17.90 1.73
N GLU A 179 0.97 -17.52 1.84
CA GLU A 179 -0.19 -18.39 1.60
C GLU A 179 -0.54 -18.53 0.10
N GLY A 180 0.18 -17.87 -0.82
CA GLY A 180 0.06 -18.06 -2.26
C GLY A 180 -0.98 -17.18 -2.95
N VAL A 181 -1.35 -16.02 -2.40
CA VAL A 181 -2.36 -15.12 -3.00
C VAL A 181 -2.01 -14.70 -4.44
N LEU A 182 -0.73 -14.55 -4.76
CA LEU A 182 -0.28 -14.14 -6.10
C LEU A 182 -0.49 -15.21 -7.17
N ASP A 183 -0.69 -16.45 -6.76
CA ASP A 183 -0.87 -17.61 -7.64
C ASP A 183 -2.28 -18.23 -7.50
N ALA A 184 -3.21 -17.54 -6.81
CA ALA A 184 -4.55 -18.06 -6.49
C ALA A 184 -5.41 -18.36 -7.71
N ALA A 185 -5.18 -17.67 -8.83
CA ALA A 185 -5.88 -17.94 -10.09
C ALA A 185 -5.32 -19.17 -10.85
N GLY A 186 -4.21 -19.76 -10.37
CA GLY A 186 -3.42 -20.82 -11.01
C GLY A 186 -2.08 -20.27 -11.49
N PRO A 187 -2.02 -19.50 -12.58
CA PRO A 187 -0.81 -18.74 -12.92
C PRO A 187 -0.65 -17.52 -12.01
N ARG A 188 0.61 -17.04 -11.87
CA ARG A 188 0.91 -15.81 -11.16
C ARG A 188 0.21 -14.62 -11.82
N VAL A 189 -0.37 -13.75 -11.01
CA VAL A 189 -1.00 -12.51 -11.51
C VAL A 189 0.03 -11.65 -12.25
N LYS A 190 -0.40 -11.04 -13.37
CA LYS A 190 0.46 -10.26 -14.27
C LYS A 190 0.55 -8.79 -13.86
N ALA A 191 -0.45 -8.30 -13.12
CA ALA A 191 -0.47 -6.95 -12.58
C ALA A 191 -1.23 -6.90 -11.25
N ALA A 192 -0.91 -5.91 -10.41
CA ALA A 192 -1.56 -5.72 -9.11
C ALA A 192 -1.87 -4.23 -8.86
N PHE A 193 -3.08 -3.95 -8.36
CA PHE A 193 -3.51 -2.58 -8.05
C PHE A 193 -4.14 -2.49 -6.67
N GLY A 194 -3.84 -1.37 -5.98
CA GLY A 194 -4.45 -1.00 -4.72
C GLY A 194 -4.71 0.50 -4.66
N ILE A 195 -5.66 0.91 -3.81
CA ILE A 195 -6.02 2.30 -3.59
C ILE A 195 -6.04 2.56 -2.10
N HIS A 196 -5.46 3.70 -1.67
CA HIS A 196 -5.61 4.20 -0.32
C HIS A 196 -6.50 5.44 -0.30
N VAL A 197 -7.46 5.52 0.61
CA VAL A 197 -8.29 6.72 0.78
C VAL A 197 -7.62 7.75 1.69
N SER A 198 -7.87 9.04 1.45
CA SER A 198 -7.35 10.14 2.27
C SER A 198 -8.48 11.06 2.71
N ALA A 199 -8.66 11.20 4.04
CA ALA A 199 -9.71 12.03 4.63
C ALA A 199 -9.50 13.55 4.45
N ASP A 200 -8.28 13.96 4.14
CA ASP A 200 -7.86 15.35 3.97
C ASP A 200 -7.74 15.80 2.51
N GLN A 201 -7.85 14.87 1.54
CA GLN A 201 -7.77 15.18 0.12
C GLN A 201 -9.16 15.30 -0.52
N ASP A 202 -9.24 16.14 -1.57
CA ASP A 202 -10.50 16.46 -2.24
C ASP A 202 -11.23 15.21 -2.73
N LEU A 203 -12.53 15.13 -2.41
CA LEU A 203 -13.40 14.03 -2.77
C LEU A 203 -13.36 13.75 -4.27
N GLY A 204 -13.13 12.50 -4.62
CA GLY A 204 -13.18 12.02 -5.99
C GLY A 204 -11.97 12.44 -6.84
N VAL A 205 -10.84 12.80 -6.24
CA VAL A 205 -9.57 13.04 -6.93
C VAL A 205 -8.63 11.88 -6.69
N ALA A 206 -8.06 11.30 -7.74
CA ALA A 206 -7.06 10.24 -7.64
C ALA A 206 -5.65 10.79 -7.81
N TYR A 207 -4.73 10.24 -7.03
CA TYR A 207 -3.32 10.60 -7.01
C TYR A 207 -2.46 9.36 -7.20
N CYS A 208 -1.55 9.39 -8.16
CA CYS A 208 -0.56 8.35 -8.36
C CYS A 208 0.74 8.96 -8.88
N ARG A 209 1.82 8.21 -8.93
CA ARG A 209 3.07 8.59 -9.60
C ARG A 209 3.88 7.37 -9.97
N ARG A 210 4.75 7.50 -10.95
CA ARG A 210 5.76 6.53 -11.34
C ARG A 210 6.84 6.40 -10.27
N GLY A 211 7.45 5.23 -10.19
CA GLY A 211 8.59 4.95 -9.31
C GLY A 211 8.25 5.03 -7.84
N SER A 212 9.14 5.59 -7.02
CA SER A 212 8.97 5.67 -5.57
C SER A 212 7.71 6.41 -5.17
N TYR A 213 6.78 5.72 -4.49
CA TYR A 213 5.48 6.23 -4.10
C TYR A 213 5.34 6.43 -2.59
N MET A 214 5.74 5.43 -1.77
CA MET A 214 5.76 5.55 -0.31
C MET A 214 7.09 5.05 0.24
N ALA A 215 7.45 5.54 1.44
CA ALA A 215 8.72 5.21 2.06
C ALA A 215 8.78 3.75 2.51
N ALA A 216 9.98 3.17 2.49
CA ALA A 216 10.33 2.02 3.31
C ALA A 216 10.27 2.38 4.80
N PHE A 217 10.10 1.37 5.61
CA PHE A 217 10.25 1.48 7.06
C PHE A 217 11.24 0.46 7.58
N SER A 218 12.27 0.96 8.27
CA SER A 218 13.16 0.15 9.08
C SER A 218 13.20 0.67 10.50
N LYS A 219 13.43 -0.24 11.43
CA LYS A 219 13.58 0.05 12.87
C LYS A 219 14.99 -0.29 13.29
N MET A 220 15.65 0.62 13.99
CA MET A 220 16.96 0.35 14.59
C MET A 220 16.85 0.53 16.11
N SER A 221 17.14 -0.56 16.84
CA SER A 221 17.18 -0.58 18.31
C SER A 221 18.64 -0.56 18.74
N ILE A 222 19.00 0.40 19.59
CA ILE A 222 20.37 0.63 20.06
C ILE A 222 20.41 0.51 21.57
N THR A 223 21.24 -0.37 22.12
CA THR A 223 21.56 -0.40 23.54
C THR A 223 23.03 0.01 23.72
N VAL A 224 23.24 1.19 24.30
CA VAL A 224 24.57 1.67 24.67
C VAL A 224 24.91 1.14 26.06
N ARG A 225 25.92 0.29 26.16
CA ARG A 225 26.38 -0.29 27.43
C ARG A 225 27.55 0.51 27.98
N GLY A 226 27.40 0.95 29.22
CA GLY A 226 28.37 1.73 29.95
C GLY A 226 28.81 1.05 31.25
N LYS A 227 29.15 1.87 32.22
CA LYS A 227 29.52 1.44 33.59
C LYS A 227 28.92 2.41 34.59
N GLY A 228 27.98 1.95 35.37
CA GLY A 228 27.30 2.70 36.41
C GLY A 228 28.24 3.16 37.51
N THR A 229 27.94 4.34 38.07
CA THR A 229 28.68 4.91 39.20
C THR A 229 27.87 6.03 39.86
N HIS A 230 28.34 6.52 40.99
CA HIS A 230 27.75 7.71 41.61
C HIS A 230 27.99 8.93 40.71
N ALA A 231 26.98 9.74 40.44
CA ALA A 231 27.06 10.89 39.53
C ALA A 231 28.11 11.95 39.92
N SER A 232 28.51 12.03 41.21
CA SER A 232 29.60 12.90 41.66
C SER A 232 30.99 12.39 41.31
N ARG A 233 31.12 11.16 40.77
CA ARG A 233 32.39 10.52 40.40
C ARG A 233 32.39 10.01 38.97
N PRO A 234 32.06 10.83 37.97
CA PRO A 234 31.82 10.35 36.59
C PRO A 234 33.07 9.70 35.98
N ALA A 235 34.28 10.10 36.40
CA ALA A 235 35.52 9.54 35.91
C ALA A 235 35.75 8.05 36.29
N THR A 236 34.95 7.49 37.22
CA THR A 236 35.04 6.07 37.62
C THR A 236 34.07 5.17 36.87
N GLY A 237 33.16 5.78 36.12
CA GLY A 237 32.15 5.11 35.28
C GLY A 237 32.37 5.31 33.78
N ARG A 238 31.38 4.93 33.02
CA ARG A 238 31.23 5.22 31.58
C ARG A 238 29.74 5.53 31.35
N ASP A 239 29.42 6.79 31.05
CA ASP A 239 28.04 7.27 31.01
C ASP A 239 27.36 6.97 29.65
N PRO A 240 26.44 6.02 29.60
CA PRO A 240 25.75 5.67 28.36
C PRO A 240 24.68 6.72 27.95
N ILE A 241 24.16 7.51 28.89
CA ILE A 241 23.17 8.57 28.58
C ILE A 241 23.85 9.67 27.77
N GLN A 242 25.05 10.10 28.18
CA GLN A 242 25.81 11.14 27.47
C GLN A 242 26.13 10.71 26.03
N VAL A 243 26.55 9.46 25.83
CA VAL A 243 26.90 8.93 24.51
C VAL A 243 25.61 8.72 23.68
N GLY A 244 24.53 8.21 24.26
CA GLY A 244 23.24 8.12 23.61
C GLY A 244 22.70 9.48 23.13
N ALA A 245 22.82 10.51 23.96
CA ALA A 245 22.42 11.87 23.58
C ALA A 245 23.28 12.43 22.41
N MET A 246 24.58 12.12 22.40
CA MET A 246 25.44 12.46 21.26
C MET A 246 25.03 11.75 19.98
N LEU A 247 24.67 10.46 20.03
CA LEU A 247 24.23 9.70 18.88
C LEU A 247 23.03 10.34 18.18
N VAL A 248 22.08 10.93 18.93
CA VAL A 248 20.92 11.63 18.33
C VAL A 248 21.36 12.72 17.35
N GLY A 249 22.36 13.53 17.73
CA GLY A 249 22.90 14.57 16.86
C GLY A 249 23.74 14.01 15.69
N GLN A 250 24.57 13.01 15.98
CA GLN A 250 25.48 12.41 15.00
C GLN A 250 24.71 11.67 13.87
N LEU A 251 23.61 11.01 14.19
CA LEU A 251 22.73 10.39 13.20
C LEU A 251 22.15 11.43 12.23
N GLN A 252 21.73 12.60 12.72
CA GLN A 252 21.23 13.68 11.85
C GLN A 252 22.34 14.29 10.97
N GLU A 253 23.52 14.49 11.55
CA GLU A 253 24.69 14.98 10.80
C GLU A 253 25.07 14.00 9.68
N TYR A 254 25.08 12.71 9.98
CA TYR A 254 25.43 11.65 9.03
C TYR A 254 24.48 11.65 7.82
N VAL A 255 23.16 11.70 8.05
CA VAL A 255 22.16 11.80 6.98
C VAL A 255 22.49 12.96 6.05
N THR A 256 22.68 14.15 6.63
CA THR A 256 22.88 15.38 5.84
C THR A 256 24.18 15.35 5.00
N ARG A 257 25.20 14.58 5.42
CA ARG A 257 26.52 14.53 4.76
C ARG A 257 26.70 13.34 3.84
N ARG A 258 25.86 12.31 3.94
CA ARG A 258 26.09 11.03 3.26
C ARG A 258 25.01 10.65 2.27
N PHE A 259 23.80 11.20 2.40
CA PHE A 259 22.67 10.87 1.53
C PHE A 259 22.26 12.07 0.67
N ASP A 260 21.83 11.79 -0.56
CA ASP A 260 21.36 12.81 -1.49
C ASP A 260 19.97 13.31 -1.04
N ILE A 261 19.75 14.62 -1.15
CA ILE A 261 18.45 15.25 -0.83
C ILE A 261 17.33 14.81 -1.80
N PHE A 262 17.68 14.31 -2.99
CA PHE A 262 16.74 13.82 -4.01
C PHE A 262 16.47 12.31 -3.91
N ASP A 263 17.26 11.57 -3.11
CA ASP A 263 16.98 10.20 -2.67
C ASP A 263 17.21 10.14 -1.15
N PRO A 264 16.27 10.70 -0.38
CA PRO A 264 16.51 11.04 1.01
C PRO A 264 16.40 9.85 1.95
N LEU A 265 17.20 9.94 3.02
CA LEU A 265 17.05 9.15 4.23
C LEU A 265 16.48 10.05 5.34
N VAL A 266 15.42 9.59 6.02
CA VAL A 266 14.87 10.25 7.20
C VAL A 266 15.08 9.39 8.43
N ILE A 267 15.71 9.95 9.46
CA ILE A 267 15.93 9.28 10.75
C ILE A 267 15.19 10.04 11.85
N THR A 268 14.44 9.32 12.68
CA THR A 268 13.80 9.87 13.87
C THR A 268 14.09 8.97 15.07
N VAL A 269 14.72 9.51 16.11
CA VAL A 269 14.83 8.83 17.38
C VAL A 269 13.51 9.00 18.14
N GLY A 270 12.66 7.97 18.11
CA GLY A 270 11.34 7.98 18.71
C GLY A 270 11.32 7.68 20.21
N GLN A 271 12.34 6.95 20.70
CA GLN A 271 12.48 6.62 22.11
C GLN A 271 13.92 6.78 22.55
N PHE A 272 14.11 7.35 23.76
CA PHE A 272 15.40 7.40 24.43
C PHE A 272 15.16 7.21 25.93
N ASN A 273 15.62 6.09 26.46
CA ASN A 273 15.44 5.70 27.86
C ASN A 273 16.79 5.43 28.53
N GLY A 274 17.00 5.97 29.72
CA GLY A 274 18.21 5.73 30.49
C GLY A 274 18.14 6.35 31.88
N GLY A 275 18.73 5.66 32.88
CA GLY A 275 18.80 6.12 34.25
C GLY A 275 17.50 5.98 35.04
N THR A 276 17.61 5.94 36.37
CA THR A 276 16.51 5.80 37.31
C THR A 276 16.52 6.84 38.42
N ALA A 277 17.69 7.49 38.66
CA ALA A 277 17.85 8.47 39.70
C ALA A 277 18.88 9.54 39.30
N PRO A 278 18.74 10.80 39.76
CA PRO A 278 19.60 11.92 39.32
C PRO A 278 21.05 11.83 39.86
N ASN A 279 21.32 11.01 40.85
CA ASN A 279 22.62 10.82 41.46
C ASN A 279 23.32 9.51 41.03
N VAL A 280 22.80 8.83 39.98
CA VAL A 280 23.35 7.56 39.49
C VAL A 280 23.59 7.64 37.99
N ILE A 281 24.79 7.34 37.55
CA ILE A 281 25.10 7.02 36.15
C ILE A 281 24.69 5.56 35.94
N PRO A 282 23.82 5.24 34.97
CA PRO A 282 23.35 3.88 34.75
C PRO A 282 24.33 3.00 33.99
N ASP A 283 24.06 1.69 33.93
CA ASP A 283 24.85 0.74 33.16
C ASP A 283 24.51 0.72 31.67
N PHE A 284 23.34 1.23 31.31
CA PHE A 284 22.91 1.27 29.90
C PHE A 284 21.96 2.44 29.62
N ALA A 285 21.86 2.79 28.31
CA ALA A 285 20.81 3.62 27.69
C ALA A 285 20.30 2.93 26.45
N HIS A 286 19.00 3.10 26.17
CA HIS A 286 18.32 2.46 25.05
C HIS A 286 17.63 3.50 24.16
N LEU A 287 17.85 3.39 22.83
CA LEU A 287 17.24 4.22 21.82
C LEU A 287 16.49 3.34 20.82
N VAL A 288 15.33 3.81 20.36
CA VAL A 288 14.61 3.21 19.22
C VAL A 288 14.46 4.26 18.14
N VAL A 289 14.89 3.89 16.94
CA VAL A 289 15.07 4.79 15.80
C VAL A 289 14.20 4.30 14.65
N SER A 290 13.36 5.19 14.09
CA SER A 290 12.65 4.99 12.83
C SER A 290 13.54 5.48 11.69
N VAL A 291 13.70 4.64 10.68
CA VAL A 291 14.46 4.93 9.45
C VAL A 291 13.53 4.82 8.26
N ARG A 292 13.45 5.88 7.45
CA ARG A 292 12.61 5.94 6.25
C ARG A 292 13.49 6.19 5.03
N THR A 293 13.29 5.41 3.97
CA THR A 293 14.03 5.51 2.70
C THR A 293 13.05 5.41 1.54
N PHE A 294 13.46 5.83 0.34
CA PHE A 294 12.57 5.89 -0.83
C PHE A 294 13.08 5.05 -2.01
N SER A 295 14.21 4.37 -1.84
CA SER A 295 14.76 3.44 -2.81
C SER A 295 15.39 2.23 -2.12
N ASP A 296 15.50 1.11 -2.84
CA ASP A 296 16.18 -0.10 -2.33
C ASP A 296 17.69 0.14 -2.14
N GLU A 297 18.30 1.00 -2.95
CA GLU A 297 19.71 1.35 -2.84
C GLU A 297 19.99 2.04 -1.50
N VAL A 298 19.22 3.09 -1.18
CA VAL A 298 19.36 3.81 0.10
C VAL A 298 18.98 2.92 1.28
N THR A 299 17.96 2.07 1.15
CA THR A 299 17.57 1.11 2.20
C THR A 299 18.71 0.15 2.52
N THR A 300 19.31 -0.46 1.49
CA THR A 300 20.43 -1.40 1.65
C THR A 300 21.66 -0.73 2.26
N ARG A 301 21.96 0.48 1.81
CA ARG A 301 23.04 1.26 2.30
C ARG A 301 22.84 1.69 3.77
N ALA A 302 21.64 2.12 4.15
CA ALA A 302 21.29 2.49 5.52
C ALA A 302 21.45 1.31 6.49
N GLU A 303 20.98 0.11 6.10
CA GLU A 303 21.15 -1.11 6.89
C GLU A 303 22.62 -1.46 7.14
N ALA A 304 23.48 -1.28 6.15
CA ALA A 304 24.91 -1.56 6.29
C ALA A 304 25.65 -0.49 7.10
N GLU A 305 25.40 0.80 6.80
CA GLU A 305 26.22 1.90 7.32
C GLU A 305 25.77 2.38 8.71
N LEU A 306 24.46 2.40 9.04
CA LEU A 306 23.99 2.96 10.32
C LEU A 306 24.40 2.13 11.54
N PRO A 307 24.30 0.80 11.56
CA PRO A 307 24.78 -0.01 12.68
C PRO A 307 26.28 0.12 12.88
N GLN A 308 27.06 0.17 11.80
CA GLN A 308 28.50 0.37 11.85
C GLN A 308 28.85 1.73 12.45
N LEU A 309 28.24 2.81 11.98
CA LEU A 309 28.41 4.17 12.48
C LEU A 309 28.18 4.24 14.01
N VAL A 310 27.03 3.69 14.46
CA VAL A 310 26.67 3.66 15.88
C VAL A 310 27.73 2.93 16.70
N THR A 311 28.13 1.75 16.25
CA THR A 311 29.12 0.91 16.95
C THR A 311 30.46 1.62 17.06
N GLU A 312 30.97 2.24 16.00
CA GLU A 312 32.26 2.96 15.98
C GLU A 312 32.21 4.22 16.84
N LEU A 313 31.13 5.00 16.78
CA LEU A 313 30.99 6.20 17.63
C LEU A 313 30.92 5.85 19.11
N VAL A 314 30.20 4.83 19.51
CA VAL A 314 30.10 4.37 20.90
C VAL A 314 31.45 3.84 21.39
N ALA A 315 32.14 3.06 20.55
CA ALA A 315 33.50 2.53 20.88
C ALA A 315 34.54 3.63 21.04
N ALA A 316 34.46 4.74 20.28
CA ALA A 316 35.33 5.89 20.43
C ALA A 316 35.27 6.55 21.83
N HIS A 317 34.14 6.36 22.54
CA HIS A 317 33.95 6.81 23.93
C HIS A 317 34.24 5.72 24.98
N GLY A 318 34.76 4.55 24.56
CA GLY A 318 35.10 3.44 25.45
C GLY A 318 33.86 2.69 26.01
N LEU A 319 32.76 2.73 25.30
CA LEU A 319 31.53 1.99 25.58
C LEU A 319 31.28 0.92 24.50
N GLU A 320 30.29 0.09 24.70
CA GLU A 320 29.84 -0.93 23.74
C GLU A 320 28.42 -0.64 23.27
N ALA A 321 28.11 -0.89 21.99
CA ALA A 321 26.78 -0.82 21.45
C ALA A 321 26.28 -2.19 20.99
N GLU A 322 25.05 -2.53 21.36
CA GLU A 322 24.28 -3.58 20.73
C GLU A 322 23.29 -2.91 19.79
N VAL A 323 23.36 -3.24 18.51
CA VAL A 323 22.49 -2.63 17.47
C VAL A 323 21.77 -3.73 16.75
N ASP A 324 20.44 -3.65 16.79
CA ASP A 324 19.53 -4.49 16.04
C ASP A 324 18.86 -3.63 14.97
N TYR A 325 19.01 -3.99 13.69
CA TYR A 325 18.44 -3.29 12.55
C TYR A 325 17.48 -4.21 11.79
N GLU A 326 16.23 -3.86 11.76
CA GLU A 326 15.14 -4.62 11.15
C GLU A 326 14.57 -3.86 9.96
N ARG A 327 14.58 -4.46 8.76
CA ARG A 327 13.74 -3.99 7.64
C ARG A 327 12.31 -4.46 7.90
N VAL A 328 11.41 -3.52 8.19
CA VAL A 328 10.01 -3.84 8.46
C VAL A 328 9.22 -3.90 7.15
N LEU A 329 9.30 -2.84 6.33
CA LEU A 329 8.62 -2.77 5.02
C LEU A 329 9.56 -2.21 3.96
N PRO A 330 9.55 -2.74 2.73
CA PRO A 330 10.27 -2.16 1.60
C PRO A 330 9.61 -0.85 1.14
N PRO A 331 10.27 -0.04 0.28
CA PRO A 331 9.62 1.12 -0.32
C PRO A 331 8.50 0.68 -1.27
N THR A 332 7.38 1.40 -1.27
CA THR A 332 6.33 1.19 -2.27
C THR A 332 6.80 1.83 -3.58
N ILE A 333 7.12 1.01 -4.56
CA ILE A 333 7.59 1.45 -5.88
C ILE A 333 6.57 1.03 -6.93
N ASN A 334 5.92 2.01 -7.54
CA ASN A 334 5.01 1.76 -8.65
C ASN A 334 5.81 1.46 -9.93
N ASN A 335 5.36 0.47 -10.69
CA ASN A 335 5.82 0.31 -12.06
C ASN A 335 5.37 1.52 -12.89
N ASP A 336 6.24 2.05 -13.74
CA ASP A 336 5.99 3.30 -14.48
C ASP A 336 4.78 3.19 -15.42
N ASP A 337 4.68 2.09 -16.18
CA ASP A 337 3.60 1.86 -17.13
C ASP A 337 2.26 1.62 -16.40
N GLU A 338 2.29 0.94 -15.24
CA GLU A 338 1.10 0.70 -14.43
C GLU A 338 0.63 1.96 -13.70
N ALA A 339 1.53 2.85 -13.30
CA ALA A 339 1.17 4.14 -12.71
C ALA A 339 0.51 5.07 -13.74
N ASP A 340 1.00 5.08 -14.97
CA ASP A 340 0.37 5.81 -16.07
C ASP A 340 -1.00 5.22 -16.40
N PHE A 341 -1.08 3.89 -16.52
CA PHE A 341 -2.32 3.18 -16.76
C PHE A 341 -3.38 3.46 -15.67
N PHE A 342 -2.97 3.54 -14.41
CA PHE A 342 -3.82 3.91 -13.29
C PHE A 342 -4.44 5.31 -13.50
N LEU A 343 -3.61 6.32 -13.80
CA LEU A 343 -4.05 7.69 -14.00
C LEU A 343 -4.87 7.87 -15.29
N GLU A 344 -4.48 7.22 -16.39
CA GLU A 344 -5.23 7.21 -17.65
C GLU A 344 -6.63 6.60 -17.45
N THR A 345 -6.72 5.45 -16.78
CA THR A 345 -7.99 4.79 -16.49
C THR A 345 -8.91 5.69 -15.66
N PHE A 346 -8.37 6.38 -14.67
CA PHE A 346 -9.14 7.30 -13.84
C PHE A 346 -9.59 8.53 -14.63
N ALA A 347 -8.69 9.12 -15.43
CA ALA A 347 -8.99 10.29 -16.26
C ALA A 347 -10.09 10.01 -17.29
N ASP A 348 -10.08 8.82 -17.89
CA ASP A 348 -11.10 8.40 -18.85
C ASP A 348 -12.50 8.26 -18.22
N LEU A 349 -12.56 7.83 -16.96
CA LEU A 349 -13.81 7.63 -16.24
C LEU A 349 -14.39 8.95 -15.69
N PHE A 350 -13.54 9.78 -15.11
CA PHE A 350 -13.97 10.86 -14.24
C PHE A 350 -13.47 12.25 -14.65
N GLY A 351 -12.63 12.32 -15.69
CA GLY A 351 -12.02 13.55 -16.19
C GLY A 351 -10.56 13.73 -15.79
N ALA A 352 -9.79 14.30 -16.70
CA ALA A 352 -8.33 14.45 -16.54
C ALA A 352 -7.95 15.42 -15.41
N ASP A 353 -8.81 16.35 -15.04
CA ASP A 353 -8.63 17.30 -13.95
C ASP A 353 -8.70 16.66 -12.56
N ARG A 354 -9.28 15.46 -12.47
CA ARG A 354 -9.38 14.64 -11.24
C ARG A 354 -8.27 13.57 -11.13
N ALA A 355 -7.42 13.40 -12.14
CA ALA A 355 -6.30 12.45 -12.16
C ALA A 355 -4.98 13.23 -11.98
N VAL A 356 -4.39 13.16 -10.80
CA VAL A 356 -3.27 14.02 -10.41
C VAL A 356 -1.98 13.22 -10.26
N VAL A 357 -0.93 13.61 -10.98
CA VAL A 357 0.42 13.10 -10.73
C VAL A 357 0.95 13.71 -9.43
N ARG A 358 1.18 12.86 -8.42
CA ARG A 358 1.73 13.33 -7.14
C ARG A 358 3.18 13.78 -7.31
N PRO A 359 3.54 15.01 -6.92
CA PRO A 359 4.88 15.56 -7.18
C PRO A 359 5.97 14.90 -6.33
N ASN A 360 5.65 14.50 -5.09
CA ASN A 360 6.59 13.91 -4.14
C ASN A 360 6.05 12.58 -3.60
N PRO A 361 6.93 11.62 -3.22
CA PRO A 361 6.50 10.42 -2.52
C PRO A 361 5.97 10.75 -1.12
N ILE A 362 5.22 9.81 -0.53
CA ILE A 362 4.62 9.92 0.78
C ILE A 362 5.58 9.32 1.82
N PRO A 363 5.81 9.99 2.97
CA PRO A 363 6.73 9.47 4.00
C PRO A 363 6.16 8.30 4.83
N GLY A 364 4.86 7.97 4.68
CA GLY A 364 4.26 6.74 5.21
C GLY A 364 4.79 5.49 4.52
N SER A 365 4.58 4.33 5.11
CA SER A 365 4.88 3.02 4.53
C SER A 365 3.61 2.19 4.42
N GLU A 366 3.63 1.19 3.55
CA GLU A 366 2.49 0.38 3.15
C GLU A 366 2.98 -1.04 2.83
N ASP A 367 2.32 -2.07 3.35
CA ASP A 367 2.77 -3.45 3.15
C ASP A 367 2.37 -4.04 1.78
N PHE A 368 1.48 -3.38 1.01
CA PHE A 368 1.26 -3.70 -0.40
C PHE A 368 2.55 -3.57 -1.24
N SER A 369 3.54 -2.84 -0.73
CA SER A 369 4.91 -2.83 -1.27
C SER A 369 5.48 -4.24 -1.49
N ARG A 370 5.14 -5.20 -0.63
CA ARG A 370 5.52 -6.62 -0.77
C ARG A 370 4.97 -7.27 -2.04
N VAL A 371 3.75 -6.90 -2.44
CA VAL A 371 3.15 -7.35 -3.69
C VAL A 371 3.88 -6.72 -4.87
N LEU A 372 4.14 -5.40 -4.80
CA LEU A 372 4.80 -4.66 -5.88
C LEU A 372 6.28 -5.03 -6.08
N GLU A 373 6.95 -5.61 -5.06
CA GLU A 373 8.28 -6.22 -5.24
C GLU A 373 8.25 -7.46 -6.15
N GLN A 374 7.10 -8.14 -6.29
CA GLN A 374 6.97 -9.43 -6.97
C GLN A 374 6.16 -9.37 -8.26
N VAL A 375 5.32 -8.33 -8.42
CA VAL A 375 4.38 -8.19 -9.54
C VAL A 375 4.37 -6.73 -9.98
N PRO A 376 4.45 -6.43 -11.29
CA PRO A 376 4.22 -5.07 -11.78
C PRO A 376 2.87 -4.55 -11.31
N GLY A 377 2.81 -3.29 -10.89
CA GLY A 377 1.55 -2.74 -10.39
C GLY A 377 1.66 -1.29 -9.99
N ALA A 378 0.54 -0.75 -9.52
CA ALA A 378 0.47 0.59 -8.99
C ALA A 378 -0.39 0.67 -7.73
N TYR A 379 0.07 1.49 -6.80
CA TYR A 379 -0.65 1.94 -5.64
C TYR A 379 -0.90 3.43 -5.75
N GLY A 380 -2.14 3.85 -5.53
CA GLY A 380 -2.53 5.25 -5.63
C GLY A 380 -3.36 5.69 -4.43
N HIS A 381 -3.60 7.01 -4.31
CA HIS A 381 -4.51 7.56 -3.30
C HIS A 381 -5.78 8.08 -3.97
N PHE A 382 -6.86 8.04 -3.21
CA PHE A 382 -8.18 8.54 -3.59
C PHE A 382 -8.73 9.44 -2.49
N GLY A 383 -9.00 10.71 -2.82
CA GLY A 383 -9.52 11.68 -1.88
C GLY A 383 -10.97 11.39 -1.50
N VAL A 384 -11.25 11.39 -0.20
CA VAL A 384 -12.59 11.14 0.38
C VAL A 384 -12.93 12.15 1.47
N ALA A 385 -12.42 13.38 1.40
CA ALA A 385 -12.81 14.44 2.33
C ALA A 385 -14.33 14.63 2.31
N LEU A 386 -14.91 14.98 3.47
CA LEU A 386 -16.33 15.30 3.52
C LEU A 386 -16.64 16.50 2.63
N PRO A 387 -17.72 16.45 1.82
CA PRO A 387 -18.16 17.60 1.05
C PRO A 387 -18.37 18.83 1.94
N ASN A 388 -17.94 19.98 1.46
CA ASN A 388 -18.07 21.27 2.14
C ASN A 388 -17.31 21.44 3.46
N LEU A 389 -16.43 20.48 3.83
CA LEU A 389 -15.52 20.65 4.97
C LEU A 389 -14.32 21.48 4.52
N PRO A 390 -14.07 22.68 5.14
CA PRO A 390 -12.89 23.50 4.83
C PRO A 390 -11.58 22.70 4.99
N VAL A 391 -10.59 22.98 4.14
CA VAL A 391 -9.30 22.25 4.14
C VAL A 391 -8.61 22.29 5.52
N GLU A 392 -8.69 23.46 6.19
CA GLU A 392 -8.12 23.67 7.53
C GLU A 392 -8.83 22.92 8.66
N GLU A 393 -10.01 22.37 8.39
CA GLU A 393 -10.78 21.57 9.36
C GLU A 393 -10.71 20.05 9.07
N ARG A 394 -10.02 19.68 7.96
CA ARG A 394 -9.84 18.27 7.61
C ARG A 394 -8.76 17.65 8.48
N GLU A 395 -9.09 16.55 9.09
CA GLU A 395 -8.13 15.74 9.85
C GLU A 395 -7.56 14.64 8.95
N ALA A 396 -6.24 14.47 8.98
CA ALA A 396 -5.58 13.40 8.24
C ALA A 396 -5.95 12.01 8.82
N ASN A 397 -5.73 10.98 8.04
CA ASN A 397 -5.84 9.59 8.49
C ASN A 397 -5.04 9.38 9.78
N HIS A 398 -5.43 8.40 10.60
CA HIS A 398 -4.96 8.11 11.96
C HIS A 398 -5.40 9.12 13.04
N SER A 399 -6.01 10.26 12.68
CA SER A 399 -6.66 11.10 13.68
C SER A 399 -7.94 10.44 14.24
N PRO A 400 -8.22 10.53 15.55
CA PRO A 400 -9.50 10.07 16.08
C PRO A 400 -10.71 10.84 15.51
N ARG A 401 -10.47 11.94 14.82
CA ARG A 401 -11.48 12.77 14.16
C ARG A 401 -11.43 12.69 12.63
N ALA A 402 -10.61 11.79 12.05
CA ALA A 402 -10.58 11.58 10.61
C ALA A 402 -11.96 11.14 10.12
N ARG A 403 -12.52 11.90 9.16
CA ARG A 403 -13.86 11.67 8.60
C ARG A 403 -13.78 11.40 7.12
N HIS A 404 -14.18 10.20 6.73
CA HIS A 404 -14.19 9.74 5.35
C HIS A 404 -15.61 9.79 4.80
N SER A 405 -15.80 10.38 3.61
CA SER A 405 -17.08 10.45 2.93
C SER A 405 -17.49 9.12 2.30
N ASP A 406 -18.75 8.75 2.43
CA ASP A 406 -19.35 7.61 1.71
C ASP A 406 -19.53 7.89 0.20
N GLU A 407 -19.57 9.16 -0.21
CA GLU A 407 -19.89 9.57 -1.60
C GLU A 407 -18.90 9.09 -2.65
N GLY A 408 -17.65 8.76 -2.23
CA GLY A 408 -16.63 8.21 -3.13
C GLY A 408 -16.70 6.71 -3.39
N LEU A 409 -17.56 5.95 -2.69
CA LEU A 409 -17.56 4.48 -2.74
C LEU A 409 -17.89 3.92 -4.11
N ALA A 410 -18.91 4.46 -4.78
CA ALA A 410 -19.32 4.01 -6.12
C ALA A 410 -18.21 4.28 -7.15
N ASP A 411 -17.60 5.47 -7.11
CA ASP A 411 -16.48 5.83 -7.99
C ASP A 411 -15.27 4.92 -7.75
N GLN A 412 -14.95 4.62 -6.48
CA GLN A 412 -13.85 3.72 -6.11
C GLN A 412 -14.08 2.30 -6.64
N ALA A 413 -15.29 1.76 -6.46
CA ALA A 413 -15.66 0.44 -6.94
C ALA A 413 -15.58 0.34 -8.47
N LEU A 414 -16.11 1.35 -9.16
CA LEU A 414 -16.06 1.44 -10.62
C LEU A 414 -14.62 1.52 -11.13
N PHE A 415 -13.81 2.36 -10.51
CA PHE A 415 -12.40 2.52 -10.89
C PHE A 415 -11.60 1.23 -10.74
N LEU A 416 -11.73 0.53 -9.60
CA LEU A 416 -11.07 -0.77 -9.39
C LEU A 416 -11.53 -1.80 -10.43
N ALA A 417 -12.81 -1.84 -10.75
CA ALA A 417 -13.34 -2.74 -11.78
C ALA A 417 -12.74 -2.44 -13.16
N HIS A 418 -12.62 -1.16 -13.52
CA HIS A 418 -12.00 -0.74 -14.78
C HIS A 418 -10.50 -1.00 -14.83
N LEU A 419 -9.77 -0.83 -13.72
CA LEU A 419 -8.35 -1.20 -13.65
C LEU A 419 -8.15 -2.68 -14.00
N ALA A 420 -8.93 -3.57 -13.38
CA ALA A 420 -8.81 -5.00 -13.66
C ALA A 420 -9.25 -5.36 -15.08
N GLY A 421 -10.43 -4.93 -15.51
CA GLY A 421 -10.98 -5.32 -16.80
C GLY A 421 -10.17 -4.78 -17.99
N ARG A 422 -9.79 -3.50 -17.96
CA ARG A 422 -8.93 -2.90 -19.00
C ARG A 422 -7.52 -3.51 -19.03
N LYS A 423 -6.95 -3.84 -17.84
CA LYS A 423 -5.65 -4.49 -17.80
C LYS A 423 -5.70 -5.88 -18.39
N LEU A 424 -6.73 -6.68 -18.06
CA LEU A 424 -6.95 -7.99 -18.69
C LEU A 424 -7.07 -7.89 -20.20
N ALA A 425 -7.76 -6.85 -20.70
CA ALA A 425 -7.87 -6.61 -22.15
C ALA A 425 -6.52 -6.35 -22.83
N ARG A 426 -5.67 -5.56 -22.19
CA ARG A 426 -4.31 -5.30 -22.70
C ARG A 426 -3.47 -6.59 -22.70
N LEU A 427 -3.47 -7.32 -21.58
CA LEU A 427 -2.70 -8.57 -21.43
C LEU A 427 -3.13 -9.69 -22.39
N ALA A 428 -4.39 -9.76 -22.76
CA ALA A 428 -4.89 -10.74 -23.71
C ALA A 428 -4.55 -10.42 -25.19
N GLN A 429 -3.98 -9.22 -25.45
CA GLN A 429 -3.51 -8.78 -26.77
C GLN A 429 -1.97 -8.87 -26.90
N GLU A 430 -1.25 -9.03 -25.79
CA GLU A 430 0.19 -9.25 -25.71
C GLU A 430 0.55 -10.73 -25.97
#